data_875177f9b02413e3c0cc38b622e644c0
#
_entry.id   875177f9b02413e3c0cc38b622e644c0
#
_cell.length_a   1.000
_cell.length_b   1.000
_cell.length_c   1.000
_cell.angle_alpha   90.00
_cell.angle_beta   90.00
_cell.angle_gamma   90.00
#
_symmetry.space_group_name_H-M   'P 1'
#
loop_
_entity.id
_entity.type
_entity.pdbx_description
1 polymer ?
#
loop_
_entity_poly.entity_id
_entity_poly.type
_entity_poly.pdbx_seq_one_letter_code
_entity_poly.pdbx_strand_id
1 'polypeptide(L)'
;MITDLSKRVATIFLASFVLLWGFGVQTGMAEVSSNQKTVHLSCGDAPQALCAALSKAVFQTENVKQATASSEADLAMVLVVTQLKTDHLAARLDWTEAGSEQVSGPEIELSVMDAELSEIEFDQFAGTLLSISKPPF
;
A
#
# COMPACT_ATOMS: atom_id res chain seq x y z
N MET A 1 -58.49 -31.31 33.01
CA MET A 1 -57.63 -30.45 33.80
C MET A 1 -56.13 -30.91 33.81
N ILE A 2 -55.75 -31.76 32.89
CA ILE A 2 -54.36 -32.25 32.87
C ILE A 2 -53.66 -31.89 31.56
N THR A 3 -54.26 -31.13 30.70
CA THR A 3 -53.76 -30.85 29.35
C THR A 3 -53.00 -29.54 29.19
N ASP A 4 -52.96 -28.74 30.24
CA ASP A 4 -52.32 -27.40 30.12
C ASP A 4 -50.84 -27.32 30.58
N LEU A 5 -50.35 -28.37 31.23
CA LEU A 5 -48.96 -28.36 31.73
C LEU A 5 -47.93 -28.78 30.69
N SER A 6 -48.39 -29.46 29.64
CA SER A 6 -47.49 -29.95 28.59
C SER A 6 -47.11 -28.88 27.54
N LYS A 7 -47.90 -27.80 27.43
CA LYS A 7 -47.62 -26.77 26.44
C LYS A 7 -46.66 -25.66 26.90
N ARG A 8 -46.38 -25.60 28.20
CA ARG A 8 -45.50 -24.52 28.72
C ARG A 8 -44.00 -24.92 28.78
N VAL A 9 -43.70 -26.19 28.65
CA VAL A 9 -42.31 -26.66 28.71
C VAL A 9 -41.64 -26.61 27.35
N ALA A 10 -42.42 -26.69 26.28
CA ALA A 10 -41.86 -26.68 24.93
C ALA A 10 -41.38 -25.29 24.44
N THR A 11 -41.88 -24.23 25.06
CA THR A 11 -41.59 -22.86 24.59
C THR A 11 -40.31 -22.31 25.21
N ILE A 12 -39.81 -22.89 26.28
CA ILE A 12 -38.62 -22.38 26.98
C ILE A 12 -37.35 -22.96 26.34
N PHE A 13 -37.43 -24.11 25.70
CA PHE A 13 -36.23 -24.72 25.07
C PHE A 13 -35.87 -24.11 23.71
N LEU A 14 -36.81 -23.50 23.03
CA LEU A 14 -36.53 -22.87 21.73
C LEU A 14 -35.91 -21.50 21.83
N ALA A 15 -36.08 -20.80 22.94
CA ALA A 15 -35.48 -19.48 23.14
C ALA A 15 -34.02 -19.52 23.52
N SER A 16 -33.57 -20.60 24.11
CA SER A 16 -32.17 -20.73 24.52
C SER A 16 -31.21 -21.14 23.38
N PHE A 17 -31.73 -21.74 22.33
CA PHE A 17 -30.91 -22.22 21.22
C PHE A 17 -30.58 -21.12 20.22
N VAL A 18 -31.40 -20.10 20.12
CA VAL A 18 -31.15 -18.96 19.19
C VAL A 18 -30.11 -17.99 19.73
N LEU A 19 -29.92 -17.93 21.03
CA LEU A 19 -28.93 -17.03 21.66
C LEU A 19 -27.48 -17.55 21.57
N LEU A 20 -27.31 -18.83 21.36
CA LEU A 20 -25.95 -19.41 21.23
C LEU A 20 -25.38 -19.34 19.81
N TRP A 21 -26.20 -19.07 18.82
CA TRP A 21 -25.74 -18.95 17.43
C TRP A 21 -25.38 -17.51 17.05
N GLY A 22 -25.79 -16.53 17.82
CA GLY A 22 -25.51 -15.12 17.54
C GLY A 22 -24.11 -14.65 17.94
N PHE A 23 -23.43 -15.37 18.80
CA PHE A 23 -22.13 -14.94 19.33
C PHE A 23 -20.90 -15.51 18.60
N GLY A 24 -21.08 -16.55 17.80
CA GLY A 24 -19.95 -17.23 17.18
C GLY A 24 -19.48 -16.63 15.84
N VAL A 25 -20.26 -15.76 15.24
CA VAL A 25 -20.00 -15.35 13.85
C VAL A 25 -19.38 -13.95 13.74
N GLN A 26 -19.42 -13.18 14.81
CA GLN A 26 -18.95 -11.78 14.74
C GLN A 26 -17.48 -11.57 15.11
N THR A 27 -16.84 -12.52 15.72
CA THR A 27 -15.47 -12.35 16.20
C THR A 27 -14.38 -12.66 15.18
N GLY A 28 -14.73 -13.30 14.06
CA GLY A 28 -13.74 -13.70 13.06
C GLY A 28 -13.54 -12.71 11.92
N MET A 29 -14.46 -11.76 11.72
CA MET A 29 -14.41 -10.88 10.53
C MET A 29 -13.96 -9.44 10.79
N ALA A 30 -13.88 -9.01 12.04
CA ALA A 30 -13.52 -7.63 12.37
C ALA A 30 -12.02 -7.37 12.41
N GLU A 31 -11.18 -8.40 12.41
CA GLU A 31 -9.74 -8.27 12.63
C GLU A 31 -8.87 -8.47 11.39
N VAL A 32 -9.46 -8.73 10.25
CA VAL A 32 -8.74 -8.68 8.98
C VAL A 32 -8.84 -7.28 8.37
N SER A 33 -8.75 -6.28 9.21
CA SER A 33 -8.37 -4.94 8.78
C SER A 33 -6.87 -5.00 8.49
N SER A 34 -6.53 -5.44 7.31
CA SER A 34 -5.17 -5.31 6.81
C SER A 34 -4.81 -3.83 6.88
N ASN A 35 -3.78 -3.50 7.61
CA ASN A 35 -3.14 -2.18 7.58
C ASN A 35 -2.47 -1.94 6.21
N GLN A 36 -3.19 -2.25 5.14
CA GLN A 36 -2.71 -2.00 3.78
C GLN A 36 -2.81 -0.52 3.48
N LYS A 37 -1.69 0.07 3.15
CA LYS A 37 -1.61 1.44 2.71
C LYS A 37 -1.76 1.50 1.19
N THR A 38 -2.68 2.32 0.71
CA THR A 38 -2.84 2.54 -0.73
C THR A 38 -1.88 3.62 -1.20
N VAL A 39 -1.14 3.34 -2.25
CA VAL A 39 -0.12 4.22 -2.82
C VAL A 39 -0.42 4.47 -4.29
N HIS A 40 -0.38 5.72 -4.68
CA HIS A 40 -0.38 6.15 -6.07
C HIS A 40 1.00 6.68 -6.44
N LEU A 41 1.63 6.08 -7.44
CA LEU A 41 2.93 6.50 -7.94
C LEU A 41 2.78 7.20 -9.29
N SER A 42 3.33 8.40 -9.38
CA SER A 42 3.44 9.19 -10.62
C SER A 42 4.91 9.39 -10.95
N CYS A 43 5.27 9.22 -12.20
CA CYS A 43 6.67 9.29 -12.66
C CYS A 43 6.97 10.50 -13.55
N GLY A 44 5.98 11.29 -13.92
CA GLY A 44 6.18 12.45 -14.77
C GLY A 44 6.96 12.12 -16.05
N ASP A 45 8.02 12.87 -16.32
CA ASP A 45 8.89 12.71 -17.49
C ASP A 45 10.03 11.70 -17.29
N ALA A 46 9.98 10.89 -16.23
CA ALA A 46 11.01 9.89 -15.97
C ALA A 46 11.05 8.82 -17.06
N PRO A 47 12.23 8.22 -17.34
CA PRO A 47 12.32 7.08 -18.24
C PRO A 47 11.36 5.95 -17.81
N GLN A 48 10.70 5.34 -18.76
CA GLN A 48 9.73 4.27 -18.48
C GLN A 48 10.37 3.11 -17.72
N ALA A 49 11.60 2.74 -18.02
CA ALA A 49 12.32 1.68 -17.34
C ALA A 49 12.57 2.03 -15.86
N LEU A 50 12.89 3.27 -15.55
CA LEU A 50 13.05 3.74 -14.17
C LEU A 50 11.71 3.75 -13.41
N CYS A 51 10.64 4.20 -14.06
CA CYS A 51 9.30 4.17 -13.47
C CYS A 51 8.84 2.73 -13.17
N ALA A 52 9.09 1.81 -14.10
CA ALA A 52 8.77 0.40 -13.91
C ALA A 52 9.58 -0.22 -12.75
N ALA A 53 10.86 0.10 -12.65
CA ALA A 53 11.73 -0.35 -11.57
C ALA A 53 11.26 0.17 -10.20
N LEU A 54 10.92 1.44 -10.11
CA LEU A 54 10.40 2.04 -8.89
C LEU A 54 9.03 1.47 -8.50
N SER A 55 8.14 1.33 -9.46
CA SER A 55 6.83 0.72 -9.26
C SER A 55 6.95 -0.70 -8.70
N LYS A 56 7.83 -1.49 -9.27
CA LYS A 56 8.13 -2.83 -8.78
C LYS A 56 8.65 -2.81 -7.34
N ALA A 57 9.59 -1.92 -7.02
CA ALA A 57 10.15 -1.81 -5.68
C ALA A 57 9.09 -1.39 -4.64
N VAL A 58 8.24 -0.43 -4.97
CA VAL A 58 7.17 0.05 -4.08
C VAL A 58 6.12 -1.03 -3.84
N PHE A 59 5.60 -1.65 -4.89
CA PHE A 59 4.48 -2.59 -4.77
C PHE A 59 4.89 -4.03 -4.41
N GLN A 60 6.18 -4.31 -4.31
CA GLN A 60 6.70 -5.52 -3.66
C GLN A 60 6.82 -5.38 -2.14
N THR A 61 6.69 -4.18 -1.61
CA THR A 61 6.69 -3.93 -0.17
C THR A 61 5.43 -4.51 0.46
N GLU A 62 5.58 -5.20 1.58
CA GLU A 62 4.44 -5.76 2.30
C GLU A 62 3.48 -4.65 2.74
N ASN A 63 2.20 -4.95 2.70
CA ASN A 63 1.11 -4.04 3.11
C ASN A 63 0.95 -2.78 2.23
N VAL A 64 1.52 -2.76 1.05
CA VAL A 64 1.31 -1.70 0.08
C VAL A 64 0.41 -2.19 -1.05
N LYS A 65 -0.59 -1.39 -1.39
CA LYS A 65 -1.52 -1.64 -2.48
C LYS A 65 -1.54 -0.46 -3.44
N GLN A 66 -1.57 -0.75 -4.72
CA GLN A 66 -1.65 0.29 -5.74
C GLN A 66 -3.04 0.94 -5.77
N ALA A 67 -3.10 2.27 -5.72
CA ALA A 67 -4.29 3.06 -5.98
C ALA A 67 -4.36 3.45 -7.45
N THR A 68 -5.56 3.49 -8.01
CA THR A 68 -5.79 3.87 -9.41
C THR A 68 -5.71 5.37 -9.64
N ALA A 69 -6.00 6.16 -8.61
CA ALA A 69 -5.95 7.62 -8.65
C ALA A 69 -5.29 8.18 -7.39
N SER A 70 -4.63 9.33 -7.52
CA SER A 70 -3.99 10.02 -6.39
C SER A 70 -5.00 10.45 -5.31
N SER A 71 -6.22 10.78 -5.70
CA SER A 71 -7.29 11.17 -4.77
C SER A 71 -7.79 10.03 -3.89
N GLU A 72 -7.57 8.79 -4.30
CA GLU A 72 -7.99 7.57 -3.57
C GLU A 72 -6.84 6.96 -2.75
N ALA A 73 -5.65 7.51 -2.87
CA ALA A 73 -4.46 6.97 -2.22
C ALA A 73 -4.27 7.56 -0.82
N ASP A 74 -3.83 6.72 0.11
CA ASP A 74 -3.34 7.17 1.41
C ASP A 74 -2.03 7.93 1.27
N LEU A 75 -1.23 7.57 0.28
CA LEU A 75 0.05 8.17 -0.05
C LEU A 75 0.16 8.39 -1.56
N ALA A 76 0.33 9.61 -1.98
CA ALA A 76 0.66 9.97 -3.36
C ALA A 76 2.16 10.23 -3.47
N MET A 77 2.85 9.46 -4.30
CA MET A 77 4.30 9.58 -4.52
C MET A 77 4.57 10.09 -5.93
N VAL A 78 5.57 10.93 -6.06
CA VAL A 78 6.03 11.47 -7.34
C VAL A 78 7.53 11.24 -7.47
N LEU A 79 7.94 10.61 -8.56
CA LEU A 79 9.35 10.54 -8.95
C LEU A 79 9.72 11.82 -9.70
N VAL A 80 10.66 12.56 -9.15
CA VAL A 80 11.17 13.80 -9.77
C VAL A 80 12.59 13.56 -10.26
N VAL A 81 12.76 13.53 -11.58
CA VAL A 81 14.07 13.44 -12.21
C VAL A 81 14.59 14.86 -12.43
N THR A 82 15.71 15.18 -11.79
CA THR A 82 16.34 16.51 -11.85
C THR A 82 17.42 16.59 -12.90
N GLN A 83 18.09 15.46 -13.17
CA GLN A 83 19.09 15.34 -14.26
C GLN A 83 18.96 13.97 -14.91
N LEU A 84 19.04 13.94 -16.21
CA LEU A 84 19.09 12.71 -16.99
C LEU A 84 20.04 12.89 -18.17
N LYS A 85 21.11 12.10 -18.18
CA LYS A 85 22.05 11.94 -19.28
C LYS A 85 22.23 10.45 -19.59
N THR A 86 22.95 10.11 -20.62
CA THR A 86 23.18 8.71 -20.99
C THR A 86 23.91 7.91 -19.91
N ASP A 87 24.74 8.56 -19.13
CA ASP A 87 25.62 7.99 -18.10
C ASP A 87 25.35 8.54 -16.69
N HIS A 88 24.34 9.40 -16.53
CA HIS A 88 24.07 10.09 -15.28
C HIS A 88 22.59 10.29 -15.04
N LEU A 89 22.15 10.03 -13.82
CA LEU A 89 20.79 10.22 -13.35
C LEU A 89 20.80 10.85 -11.97
N ALA A 90 20.01 11.91 -11.79
CA ALA A 90 19.70 12.46 -10.48
C ALA A 90 18.19 12.53 -10.30
N ALA A 91 17.70 12.04 -9.17
CA ALA A 91 16.28 12.02 -8.89
C ALA A 91 15.98 12.02 -7.39
N ARG A 92 14.77 12.36 -7.04
CA ARG A 92 14.24 12.28 -5.68
C ARG A 92 12.80 11.76 -5.70
N LEU A 93 12.34 11.31 -4.56
CA LEU A 93 10.92 11.02 -4.32
C LEU A 93 10.29 12.13 -3.50
N ASP A 94 9.20 12.65 -4.00
CA ASP A 94 8.30 13.51 -3.24
C ASP A 94 7.05 12.72 -2.89
N TRP A 95 6.46 12.96 -1.73
CA TRP A 95 5.21 12.29 -1.35
C TRP A 95 4.30 13.20 -0.54
N THR A 96 3.03 12.89 -0.60
CA THR A 96 1.98 13.58 0.15
C THR A 96 1.08 12.52 0.79
N GLU A 97 0.99 12.53 2.11
CA GLU A 97 -0.03 11.76 2.80
C GLU A 97 -1.37 12.47 2.70
N ALA A 98 -2.47 11.69 2.69
CA ALA A 98 -3.81 12.27 2.63
C ALA A 98 -4.03 13.29 3.76
N GLY A 99 -4.38 14.52 3.39
CA GLY A 99 -4.61 15.61 4.32
C GLY A 99 -3.35 16.30 4.89
N SER A 100 -2.16 15.94 4.40
CA SER A 100 -0.88 16.51 4.84
C SER A 100 -0.20 17.31 3.75
N GLU A 101 0.85 18.04 4.11
CA GLU A 101 1.69 18.76 3.16
C GLU A 101 2.64 17.79 2.43
N GLN A 102 3.08 18.21 1.25
CA GLN A 102 4.08 17.49 0.47
C GLN A 102 5.42 17.47 1.18
N VAL A 103 6.05 16.30 1.20
CA VAL A 103 7.41 16.10 1.70
C VAL A 103 8.30 15.74 0.53
N SER A 104 9.46 16.38 0.44
CA SER A 104 10.49 16.04 -0.54
C SER A 104 11.57 15.19 0.10
N GLY A 105 11.83 14.03 -0.49
CA GLY A 105 12.93 13.18 -0.09
C GLY A 105 14.28 13.72 -0.56
N PRO A 106 15.38 13.10 -0.14
CA PRO A 106 16.71 13.48 -0.59
C PRO A 106 16.88 13.16 -2.08
N GLU A 107 17.60 14.03 -2.77
CA GLU A 107 18.07 13.75 -4.13
C GLU A 107 19.26 12.80 -4.07
N ILE A 108 19.25 11.78 -4.90
CA ILE A 108 20.37 10.89 -5.10
C ILE A 108 20.80 10.88 -6.55
N GLU A 109 22.08 10.60 -6.76
CA GLU A 109 22.71 10.59 -8.06
C GLU A 109 23.31 9.23 -8.37
N LEU A 110 23.24 8.84 -9.62
CA LEU A 110 23.88 7.66 -10.17
C LEU A 110 24.69 8.06 -11.39
N SER A 111 25.95 7.70 -11.42
CA SER A 111 26.81 7.84 -12.60
C SER A 111 27.46 6.51 -12.92
N VAL A 112 27.52 6.17 -14.20
CA VAL A 112 28.27 5.02 -14.70
C VAL A 112 29.44 5.51 -15.53
N MET A 113 30.58 4.81 -15.42
CA MET A 113 31.80 5.14 -16.17
C MET A 113 31.87 4.26 -17.41
N ASP A 114 32.15 4.88 -18.54
CA ASP A 114 32.37 4.19 -19.83
C ASP A 114 31.19 3.28 -20.28
N ALA A 115 29.98 3.59 -19.84
CA ALA A 115 28.79 2.85 -20.18
C ALA A 115 27.56 3.77 -20.23
N GLU A 116 26.47 3.26 -20.73
CA GLU A 116 25.15 3.89 -20.66
C GLU A 116 24.36 3.29 -19.49
N LEU A 117 23.45 4.07 -18.93
CA LEU A 117 22.49 3.59 -17.93
C LEU A 117 21.61 2.50 -18.53
N SER A 118 21.50 1.37 -17.85
CA SER A 118 20.70 0.21 -18.25
C SER A 118 19.61 -0.11 -17.25
N GLU A 119 18.76 -1.09 -17.57
CA GLU A 119 17.69 -1.53 -16.68
C GLU A 119 18.20 -2.03 -15.32
N ILE A 120 19.40 -2.64 -15.28
CA ILE A 120 20.01 -3.13 -14.05
C ILE A 120 20.33 -1.96 -13.11
N GLU A 121 20.92 -0.91 -13.65
CA GLU A 121 21.22 0.30 -12.88
C GLU A 121 19.95 0.99 -12.41
N PHE A 122 18.89 1.00 -13.23
CA PHE A 122 17.60 1.56 -12.81
C PHE A 122 16.95 0.75 -11.68
N ASP A 123 17.02 -0.57 -11.71
CA ASP A 123 16.53 -1.42 -10.62
C ASP A 123 17.28 -1.14 -9.32
N GLN A 124 18.58 -1.06 -9.36
CA GLN A 124 19.41 -0.74 -8.20
C GLN A 124 19.16 0.67 -7.69
N PHE A 125 19.05 1.62 -8.58
CA PHE A 125 18.77 3.02 -8.25
C PHE A 125 17.41 3.16 -7.57
N ALA A 126 16.37 2.54 -8.13
CA ALA A 126 15.01 2.58 -7.56
C ALA A 126 14.96 2.00 -6.14
N GLY A 127 15.62 0.87 -5.91
CA GLY A 127 15.73 0.28 -4.58
C GLY A 127 16.47 1.18 -3.59
N THR A 128 17.56 1.78 -4.01
CA THR A 128 18.34 2.71 -3.20
C THR A 128 17.56 3.98 -2.89
N LEU A 129 16.89 4.56 -3.89
CA LEU A 129 16.07 5.75 -3.75
C LEU A 129 14.96 5.53 -2.72
N LEU A 130 14.26 4.40 -2.81
CA LEU A 130 13.21 4.03 -1.87
C LEU A 130 13.75 3.84 -0.45
N SER A 131 14.87 3.15 -0.32
CA SER A 131 15.51 2.87 0.96
C SER A 131 16.01 4.13 1.67
N ILE A 132 16.56 5.08 0.94
CA ILE A 132 17.07 6.34 1.48
C ILE A 132 15.92 7.31 1.80
N SER A 133 14.93 7.40 0.92
CA SER A 133 13.80 8.33 1.07
C SER A 133 12.88 7.94 2.22
N LYS A 134 12.72 6.67 2.50
CA LYS A 134 11.88 6.12 3.57
C LYS A 134 10.47 6.73 3.61
N PRO A 135 9.70 6.63 2.54
CA PRO A 135 8.32 7.09 2.57
C PRO A 135 7.51 6.31 3.62
N PRO A 136 6.43 6.89 4.17
CA PRO A 136 5.71 6.33 5.31
C PRO A 136 4.73 5.21 4.92
N PHE A 137 5.22 4.02 4.63
CA PHE A 137 4.40 2.80 4.44
C PHE A 137 5.04 1.56 5.01
#